data_62323ac25eadcf334cbfd84a1c948fe8
#
_entry.id   62323ac25eadcf334cbfd84a1c948fe8
#
_cell.length_a   1.000
_cell.length_b   1.000
_cell.length_c   1.000
_cell.angle_alpha   90.00
_cell.angle_beta   90.00
_cell.angle_gamma   90.00
#
_symmetry.space_group_name_H-M   'P 1'
#
loop_
_entity.id
_entity.type
_entity.pdbx_description
1 polymer ?
#
loop_
_entity_poly.entity_id
_entity_poly.type
_entity_poly.pdbx_seq_one_letter_code
_entity_poly.pdbx_strand_id
1 'polypeptide(L)'
;ERYISLLTDFGFKRIFGTKPNKDLLINFLNSLFDGFHVIKDVKYLNSEHVGDVFAERKAIFDVYCENERGEKFIVEMQNAYQKYFKDRSLFYSTFPIREQAPKGAEWNFKLEHVYTVALLNFDLEEEAFDKNDINHDVGLLDKKTFKVFNDKLSFKYVEIAKFNKTEEELDTLYDKWLYVLKNLSRLDERPAALKEKVFTKLFEEAEIAKFTPTELKEYEDSLKAYRDVKNSIDTALEKGREEG
;
A
#
# COMPACT_ATOMS: atom_id res chain seq x y z
N GLU A 1 -5.55 20.22 11.49
CA GLU A 1 -5.77 19.45 10.26
C GLU A 1 -7.27 19.22 10.06
N ARG A 2 -7.77 19.40 8.85
CA ARG A 2 -9.19 19.12 8.53
C ARG A 2 -9.39 17.65 8.17
N TYR A 3 -8.42 17.07 7.50
CA TYR A 3 -8.46 15.71 6.99
C TYR A 3 -7.37 14.84 7.63
N ILE A 4 -7.64 13.54 7.72
CA ILE A 4 -6.66 12.57 8.22
C ILE A 4 -5.46 12.43 7.30
N SER A 5 -4.33 12.01 7.86
CA SER A 5 -3.18 11.58 7.08
C SER A 5 -3.33 10.12 6.65
N LEU A 6 -3.23 9.85 5.33
CA LEU A 6 -3.21 8.49 4.79
C LEU A 6 -1.87 7.77 5.02
N LEU A 7 -0.88 8.47 5.52
CA LEU A 7 0.40 7.88 5.94
C LEU A 7 0.33 7.21 7.32
N THR A 8 -0.76 7.42 8.06
CA THR A 8 -1.00 6.75 9.34
C THR A 8 -1.68 5.40 9.12
N ASP A 9 -1.45 4.44 10.02
CA ASP A 9 -2.11 3.12 9.98
C ASP A 9 -3.65 3.25 9.99
N PHE A 10 -4.19 4.08 10.88
CA PHE A 10 -5.63 4.35 10.96
C PHE A 10 -6.15 4.96 9.65
N GLY A 11 -5.51 6.02 9.15
CA GLY A 11 -5.96 6.72 7.95
C GLY A 11 -5.96 5.82 6.72
N PHE A 12 -4.91 5.03 6.55
CA PHE A 12 -4.78 4.08 5.44
C PHE A 12 -5.86 3.00 5.49
N LYS A 13 -6.03 2.36 6.65
CA LYS A 13 -7.03 1.29 6.84
C LYS A 13 -8.47 1.82 6.74
N ARG A 14 -8.74 3.02 7.23
CA ARG A 14 -10.07 3.65 7.10
C ARG A 14 -10.49 3.83 5.65
N ILE A 15 -9.58 4.32 4.82
CA ILE A 15 -9.87 4.61 3.40
C ILE A 15 -9.84 3.35 2.54
N PHE A 16 -8.87 2.46 2.75
CA PHE A 16 -8.66 1.31 1.87
C PHE A 16 -9.06 -0.04 2.47
N GLY A 17 -9.18 -0.15 3.79
CA GLY A 17 -9.38 -1.42 4.49
C GLY A 17 -10.82 -1.70 4.93
N THR A 18 -11.81 -0.87 4.59
CA THR A 18 -13.19 -1.01 5.05
C THR A 18 -14.16 -1.35 3.92
N LYS A 19 -15.15 -2.21 4.19
CA LYS A 19 -16.17 -2.61 3.21
C LYS A 19 -16.94 -1.44 2.59
N PRO A 20 -17.37 -0.39 3.34
CA PRO A 20 -18.06 0.76 2.76
C PRO A 20 -17.21 1.54 1.75
N ASN A 21 -15.87 1.46 1.86
CA ASN A 21 -14.92 2.21 1.06
C ASN A 21 -14.18 1.34 0.02
N LYS A 22 -14.66 0.12 -0.26
CA LYS A 22 -14.01 -0.77 -1.22
C LYS A 22 -13.89 -0.18 -2.64
N ASP A 23 -14.79 0.71 -3.02
CA ASP A 23 -14.74 1.45 -4.28
C ASP A 23 -13.53 2.39 -4.37
N LEU A 24 -13.08 2.97 -3.24
CA LEU A 24 -11.85 3.76 -3.17
C LEU A 24 -10.63 2.88 -3.43
N LEU A 25 -10.56 1.71 -2.79
CA LEU A 25 -9.47 0.74 -3.02
C LEU A 25 -9.46 0.25 -4.47
N ILE A 26 -10.61 -0.14 -5.03
CA ILE A 26 -10.73 -0.61 -6.42
C ILE A 26 -10.24 0.47 -7.40
N ASN A 27 -10.68 1.71 -7.20
CA ASN A 27 -10.29 2.82 -8.07
C ASN A 27 -8.78 3.09 -7.99
N PHE A 28 -8.20 3.07 -6.79
CA PHE A 28 -6.76 3.20 -6.59
C PHE A 28 -5.99 2.08 -7.28
N LEU A 29 -6.35 0.80 -7.04
CA LEU A 29 -5.69 -0.34 -7.65
C LEU A 29 -5.79 -0.31 -9.18
N ASN A 30 -6.95 0.03 -9.73
CA ASN A 30 -7.12 0.18 -11.18
C ASN A 30 -6.25 1.29 -11.77
N SER A 31 -6.04 2.39 -11.04
CA SER A 31 -5.14 3.46 -11.48
C SER A 31 -3.66 3.04 -11.42
N LEU A 32 -3.29 2.19 -10.45
CA LEU A 32 -1.94 1.69 -10.26
C LEU A 32 -1.59 0.59 -11.28
N PHE A 33 -2.55 -0.27 -11.61
CA PHE A 33 -2.41 -1.38 -12.55
C PHE A 33 -2.92 -1.02 -13.96
N ASP A 34 -2.66 0.20 -14.41
CA ASP A 34 -3.06 0.65 -15.75
C ASP A 34 -2.49 -0.27 -16.83
N GLY A 35 -3.33 -0.62 -17.81
CA GLY A 35 -2.98 -1.60 -18.86
C GLY A 35 -3.22 -3.08 -18.51
N PHE A 36 -3.58 -3.40 -17.25
CA PHE A 36 -4.09 -4.70 -16.85
C PHE A 36 -5.62 -4.77 -17.00
N HIS A 37 -6.18 -5.95 -16.72
CA HIS A 37 -7.63 -6.08 -16.64
C HIS A 37 -8.20 -5.23 -15.49
N VAL A 38 -9.37 -4.64 -15.72
CA VAL A 38 -10.04 -3.83 -14.71
C VAL A 38 -10.56 -4.71 -13.57
N ILE A 39 -10.19 -4.39 -12.35
CA ILE A 39 -10.76 -4.97 -11.12
C ILE A 39 -12.17 -4.40 -10.96
N LYS A 40 -13.18 -5.27 -10.87
CA LYS A 40 -14.60 -4.89 -10.76
C LYS A 40 -15.10 -4.92 -9.34
N ASP A 41 -14.60 -5.86 -8.53
CA ASP A 41 -14.97 -6.02 -7.13
C ASP A 41 -13.81 -6.60 -6.32
N VAL A 42 -13.84 -6.37 -4.99
CA VAL A 42 -12.92 -6.98 -4.04
C VAL A 42 -13.67 -7.51 -2.82
N LYS A 43 -13.16 -8.61 -2.29
CA LYS A 43 -13.56 -9.18 -1.00
C LYS A 43 -12.38 -9.06 -0.05
N TYR A 44 -12.59 -8.40 1.09
CA TYR A 44 -11.58 -8.36 2.14
C TYR A 44 -11.40 -9.72 2.79
N LEU A 45 -10.14 -10.09 3.03
CA LEU A 45 -9.73 -11.32 3.68
C LEU A 45 -9.18 -11.01 5.07
N ASN A 46 -8.91 -12.05 5.86
CA ASN A 46 -8.27 -11.87 7.16
C ASN A 46 -6.85 -11.36 6.97
N SER A 47 -6.56 -10.16 7.44
CA SER A 47 -5.23 -9.53 7.36
C SER A 47 -4.26 -10.05 8.43
N GLU A 48 -4.75 -10.78 9.44
CA GLU A 48 -3.93 -11.39 10.47
C GLU A 48 -3.69 -12.87 10.17
N HIS A 49 -2.48 -13.19 9.76
CA HIS A 49 -2.04 -14.57 9.57
C HIS A 49 -1.30 -15.05 10.81
N VAL A 50 -1.96 -15.90 11.58
CA VAL A 50 -1.33 -16.63 12.68
C VAL A 50 -0.83 -17.94 12.11
N GLY A 51 0.47 -18.19 12.21
CA GLY A 51 1.07 -19.45 11.76
C GLY A 51 0.38 -20.65 12.41
N ASP A 52 0.17 -21.73 11.63
CA ASP A 52 -0.45 -22.99 12.09
C ASP A 52 0.43 -23.75 13.09
N VAL A 53 1.67 -23.31 13.31
CA VAL A 53 2.65 -23.95 14.21
C VAL A 53 3.25 -22.90 15.14
N PHE A 54 3.51 -23.25 16.40
CA PHE A 54 4.08 -22.38 17.46
C PHE A 54 5.36 -21.61 17.07
N ALA A 55 6.01 -21.97 15.96
CA ALA A 55 7.25 -21.35 15.45
C ALA A 55 7.03 -20.35 14.31
N GLU A 56 5.82 -20.21 13.77
CA GLU A 56 5.56 -19.30 12.66
C GLU A 56 5.30 -17.88 13.14
N ARG A 57 5.99 -16.90 12.50
CA ARG A 57 5.77 -15.48 12.80
C ARG A 57 4.41 -15.04 12.29
N LYS A 58 3.68 -14.31 13.12
CA LYS A 58 2.43 -13.64 12.74
C LYS A 58 2.72 -12.61 11.64
N ALA A 59 2.05 -12.72 10.51
CA ALA A 59 2.01 -11.69 9.49
C ALA A 59 0.74 -10.86 9.67
N ILE A 60 0.87 -9.54 9.67
CA ILE A 60 -0.25 -8.61 9.73
C ILE A 60 -0.13 -7.72 8.49
N PHE A 61 -1.16 -7.73 7.64
CA PHE A 61 -1.25 -6.89 6.46
C PHE A 61 -2.14 -5.68 6.74
N ASP A 62 -1.79 -4.51 6.20
CA ASP A 62 -2.65 -3.32 6.33
C ASP A 62 -3.97 -3.53 5.59
N VAL A 63 -3.90 -4.00 4.34
CA VAL A 63 -5.07 -4.41 3.56
C VAL A 63 -4.77 -5.73 2.85
N TYR A 64 -5.69 -6.68 2.98
CA TYR A 64 -5.62 -7.96 2.27
C TYR A 64 -6.96 -8.25 1.61
N CYS A 65 -6.98 -8.44 0.31
CA CYS A 65 -8.22 -8.68 -0.44
C CYS A 65 -8.02 -9.61 -1.63
N GLU A 66 -9.15 -10.08 -2.15
CA GLU A 66 -9.28 -10.92 -3.33
C GLU A 66 -10.23 -10.24 -4.32
N ASN A 67 -9.87 -10.22 -5.61
CA ASN A 67 -10.76 -9.73 -6.65
C ASN A 67 -11.72 -10.84 -7.15
N GLU A 68 -12.58 -10.48 -8.11
CA GLU A 68 -13.55 -11.40 -8.74
C GLU A 68 -12.93 -12.57 -9.51
N ARG A 69 -11.62 -12.54 -9.77
CA ARG A 69 -10.86 -13.59 -10.44
C ARG A 69 -10.10 -14.50 -9.47
N GLY A 70 -10.21 -14.26 -8.18
CA GLY A 70 -9.45 -15.00 -7.16
C GLY A 70 -8.01 -14.53 -6.96
N GLU A 71 -7.58 -13.46 -7.65
CA GLU A 71 -6.26 -12.87 -7.47
C GLU A 71 -6.18 -12.15 -6.12
N LYS A 72 -5.05 -12.30 -5.42
CA LYS A 72 -4.84 -11.79 -4.08
C LYS A 72 -4.01 -10.51 -4.11
N PHE A 73 -4.41 -9.54 -3.30
CA PHE A 73 -3.70 -8.26 -3.16
C PHE A 73 -3.36 -8.03 -1.69
N ILE A 74 -2.08 -7.90 -1.39
CA ILE A 74 -1.57 -7.31 -0.16
C ILE A 74 -1.24 -5.85 -0.48
N VAL A 75 -1.79 -4.90 0.26
CA VAL A 75 -1.47 -3.47 0.10
C VAL A 75 -1.01 -2.93 1.43
N GLU A 76 0.19 -2.35 1.46
CA GLU A 76 0.85 -1.88 2.67
C GLU A 76 1.38 -0.45 2.51
N MET A 77 1.29 0.34 3.58
CA MET A 77 1.93 1.64 3.73
C MET A 77 3.17 1.50 4.61
N GLN A 78 4.33 1.86 4.07
CA GLN A 78 5.60 1.79 4.78
C GLN A 78 6.18 3.20 4.97
N ASN A 79 6.31 3.64 6.21
CA ASN A 79 6.81 4.98 6.54
C ASN A 79 8.30 5.06 6.82
N ALA A 80 8.95 3.91 7.01
CA ALA A 80 10.37 3.83 7.33
C ALA A 80 11.01 2.64 6.64
N TYR A 81 12.23 2.83 6.16
CA TYR A 81 13.05 1.72 5.68
C TYR A 81 13.39 0.78 6.84
N GLN A 82 13.26 -0.52 6.60
CA GLN A 82 13.68 -1.58 7.52
C GLN A 82 14.72 -2.44 6.83
N LYS A 83 15.81 -2.76 7.54
CA LYS A 83 17.00 -3.45 7.01
C LYS A 83 16.70 -4.67 6.13
N TYR A 84 15.66 -5.43 6.44
CA TYR A 84 15.27 -6.62 5.68
C TYR A 84 13.89 -6.47 5.02
N PHE A 85 13.59 -5.27 4.54
CA PHE A 85 12.28 -4.97 3.96
C PHE A 85 11.94 -5.89 2.77
N LYS A 86 12.88 -6.13 1.86
CA LYS A 86 12.68 -7.01 0.69
C LYS A 86 12.41 -8.46 1.11
N ASP A 87 13.21 -8.97 2.06
CA ASP A 87 13.04 -10.33 2.59
C ASP A 87 11.67 -10.49 3.28
N ARG A 88 11.27 -9.48 4.06
CA ARG A 88 9.97 -9.45 4.72
C ARG A 88 8.82 -9.42 3.70
N SER A 89 8.92 -8.59 2.67
CA SER A 89 7.93 -8.49 1.59
C SER A 89 7.77 -9.84 0.87
N LEU A 90 8.89 -10.49 0.54
CA LEU A 90 8.90 -11.82 -0.04
C LEU A 90 8.28 -12.87 0.91
N PHE A 91 8.69 -12.88 2.19
CA PHE A 91 8.15 -13.80 3.18
C PHE A 91 6.63 -13.64 3.33
N TYR A 92 6.11 -12.42 3.43
CA TYR A 92 4.69 -12.15 3.57
C TYR A 92 3.89 -12.59 2.34
N SER A 93 4.43 -12.49 1.14
CA SER A 93 3.77 -12.95 -0.09
C SER A 93 3.54 -14.48 -0.11
N THR A 94 4.29 -15.24 0.69
CA THR A 94 4.13 -16.70 0.76
C THR A 94 2.82 -17.12 1.44
N PHE A 95 2.26 -16.31 2.33
CA PHE A 95 1.00 -16.66 3.02
C PHE A 95 -0.18 -16.78 2.05
N PRO A 96 -0.48 -15.79 1.19
CA PRO A 96 -1.51 -15.93 0.17
C PRO A 96 -1.28 -17.09 -0.81
N ILE A 97 -0.02 -17.43 -1.10
CA ILE A 97 0.31 -18.58 -1.95
C ILE A 97 -0.08 -19.89 -1.24
N ARG A 98 0.34 -20.06 0.02
CA ARG A 98 0.05 -21.25 0.81
C ARG A 98 -1.45 -21.44 1.08
N GLU A 99 -2.19 -20.37 1.30
CA GLU A 99 -3.63 -20.39 1.55
C GLU A 99 -4.44 -20.93 0.37
N GLN A 100 -3.91 -20.90 -0.84
CA GLN A 100 -4.57 -21.42 -2.03
C GLN A 100 -4.58 -22.97 -2.07
N ALA A 101 -3.72 -23.62 -1.28
CA ALA A 101 -3.70 -25.09 -1.19
C ALA A 101 -4.93 -25.60 -0.42
N PRO A 102 -5.82 -26.40 -1.02
CA PRO A 102 -6.98 -26.94 -0.33
C PRO A 102 -6.56 -28.00 0.70
N LYS A 103 -7.22 -27.97 1.87
CA LYS A 103 -6.97 -28.98 2.92
C LYS A 103 -7.65 -30.30 2.51
N GLY A 104 -6.87 -31.39 2.47
CA GLY A 104 -7.38 -32.76 2.33
C GLY A 104 -7.97 -33.12 0.96
N ALA A 105 -7.73 -32.34 -0.07
CA ALA A 105 -8.16 -32.61 -1.44
C ALA A 105 -6.96 -32.72 -2.41
N GLU A 106 -7.13 -33.46 -3.49
CA GLU A 106 -6.17 -33.41 -4.61
C GLU A 106 -6.14 -32.02 -5.21
N TRP A 107 -4.94 -31.53 -5.47
CA TRP A 107 -4.71 -30.21 -6.05
C TRP A 107 -3.68 -30.29 -7.16
N ASN A 108 -3.97 -29.67 -8.29
CA ASN A 108 -3.08 -29.63 -9.45
C ASN A 108 -2.05 -28.48 -9.41
N PHE A 109 -1.89 -27.83 -8.27
CA PHE A 109 -0.97 -26.69 -8.03
C PHE A 109 -1.26 -25.45 -8.90
N LYS A 110 -2.46 -25.30 -9.43
CA LYS A 110 -2.85 -24.08 -10.13
C LYS A 110 -2.99 -22.95 -9.10
N LEU A 111 -2.17 -21.90 -9.27
CA LEU A 111 -2.21 -20.70 -8.44
C LEU A 111 -2.96 -19.57 -9.16
N GLU A 112 -3.70 -18.78 -8.41
CA GLU A 112 -4.10 -17.44 -8.81
C GLU A 112 -3.00 -16.45 -8.41
N HIS A 113 -2.94 -15.29 -9.08
CA HIS A 113 -1.87 -14.31 -8.91
C HIS A 113 -1.90 -13.69 -7.50
N VAL A 114 -0.73 -13.50 -6.91
CA VAL A 114 -0.53 -12.75 -5.68
C VAL A 114 0.25 -11.48 -6.00
N TYR A 115 -0.36 -10.34 -5.71
CA TYR A 115 0.24 -9.02 -5.83
C TYR A 115 0.56 -8.47 -4.45
N THR A 116 1.80 -8.06 -4.23
CA THR A 116 2.21 -7.28 -3.08
C THR A 116 2.47 -5.85 -3.51
N VAL A 117 1.63 -4.93 -3.07
CA VAL A 117 1.74 -3.49 -3.31
C VAL A 117 2.28 -2.83 -2.05
N ALA A 118 3.46 -2.25 -2.11
CA ALA A 118 4.06 -1.52 -1.01
C ALA A 118 4.21 -0.03 -1.40
N LEU A 119 3.52 0.83 -0.67
CA LEU A 119 3.59 2.28 -0.80
C LEU A 119 4.67 2.78 0.16
N LEU A 120 5.78 3.30 -0.39
CA LEU A 120 6.97 3.65 0.36
C LEU A 120 7.06 5.16 0.56
N ASN A 121 6.98 5.61 1.81
CA ASN A 121 7.19 7.01 2.18
C ASN A 121 8.69 7.30 2.44
N PHE A 122 9.57 6.64 1.69
CA PHE A 122 11.03 6.79 1.69
C PHE A 122 11.59 6.35 0.34
N ASP A 123 12.83 6.72 0.04
CA ASP A 123 13.57 6.25 -1.13
C ASP A 123 14.19 4.90 -0.83
N LEU A 124 13.97 3.92 -1.71
CA LEU A 124 14.45 2.55 -1.49
C LEU A 124 15.93 2.37 -1.84
N GLU A 125 16.51 3.27 -2.64
CA GLU A 125 17.93 3.30 -3.04
C GLU A 125 18.50 1.94 -3.51
N GLU A 126 17.74 1.22 -4.35
CA GLU A 126 18.16 -0.06 -4.90
C GLU A 126 18.88 0.12 -6.24
N GLU A 127 20.03 -0.56 -6.42
CA GLU A 127 20.79 -0.55 -7.68
C GLU A 127 19.99 -1.10 -8.87
N ALA A 128 19.06 -2.02 -8.59
CA ALA A 128 18.20 -2.63 -9.60
C ALA A 128 17.11 -1.68 -10.14
N PHE A 129 16.88 -0.55 -9.48
CA PHE A 129 15.81 0.40 -9.80
C PHE A 129 16.35 1.62 -10.52
N ASP A 130 15.59 2.14 -11.49
CA ASP A 130 15.85 3.46 -12.02
C ASP A 130 15.55 4.50 -10.93
N LYS A 131 16.55 5.35 -10.63
CA LYS A 131 16.44 6.36 -9.56
C LYS A 131 15.38 7.43 -9.81
N ASN A 132 15.00 7.61 -11.09
CA ASN A 132 14.00 8.61 -11.48
C ASN A 132 12.57 8.03 -11.46
N ASP A 133 12.44 6.69 -11.45
CA ASP A 133 11.13 6.06 -11.44
C ASP A 133 10.55 6.03 -10.02
N ILE A 134 9.24 6.21 -9.96
CA ILE A 134 8.45 6.07 -8.72
C ILE A 134 7.94 4.63 -8.58
N ASN A 135 7.70 3.95 -9.70
CA ASN A 135 7.06 2.63 -9.75
C ASN A 135 8.05 1.56 -10.16
N HIS A 136 8.11 0.48 -9.36
CA HIS A 136 8.99 -0.65 -9.65
C HIS A 136 8.19 -1.94 -9.63
N ASP A 137 8.21 -2.64 -10.77
CA ASP A 137 7.55 -3.93 -10.95
C ASP A 137 8.57 -5.05 -10.86
N VAL A 138 8.43 -5.90 -9.85
CA VAL A 138 9.35 -7.03 -9.59
C VAL A 138 8.58 -8.34 -9.71
N GLY A 139 9.16 -9.28 -10.45
CA GLY A 139 8.55 -10.58 -10.71
C GLY A 139 9.57 -11.68 -10.95
N LEU A 140 9.08 -12.88 -11.28
CA LEU A 140 9.91 -14.05 -11.55
C LEU A 140 10.28 -14.12 -13.02
N LEU A 141 11.55 -13.87 -13.32
CA LEU A 141 12.09 -13.82 -14.68
C LEU A 141 13.17 -14.88 -14.89
N ASP A 142 13.32 -15.37 -16.14
CA ASP A 142 14.53 -16.06 -16.56
C ASP A 142 15.69 -15.05 -16.63
N LYS A 143 16.78 -15.31 -15.90
CA LYS A 143 17.91 -14.38 -15.77
C LYS A 143 18.73 -14.16 -17.04
N LYS A 144 18.59 -15.03 -18.05
CA LYS A 144 19.30 -14.92 -19.32
C LYS A 144 18.48 -14.19 -20.37
N THR A 145 17.19 -14.50 -20.45
CA THR A 145 16.31 -13.97 -21.50
C THR A 145 15.49 -12.77 -21.03
N PHE A 146 15.43 -12.53 -19.71
CA PHE A 146 14.59 -11.52 -19.05
C PHE A 146 13.10 -11.65 -19.34
N LYS A 147 12.67 -12.87 -19.76
CA LYS A 147 11.26 -13.17 -19.99
C LYS A 147 10.61 -13.67 -18.70
N VAL A 148 9.33 -13.35 -18.53
CA VAL A 148 8.55 -13.83 -17.40
C VAL A 148 8.54 -15.36 -17.39
N PHE A 149 9.04 -15.95 -16.30
CA PHE A 149 9.02 -17.40 -16.09
C PHE A 149 7.71 -17.85 -15.46
N ASN A 150 7.24 -17.11 -14.46
CA ASN A 150 5.97 -17.35 -13.79
C ASN A 150 5.35 -16.02 -13.40
N ASP A 151 4.08 -15.82 -13.77
CA ASP A 151 3.33 -14.58 -13.56
C ASP A 151 2.47 -14.57 -12.29
N LYS A 152 2.58 -15.58 -11.40
CA LYS A 152 1.71 -15.74 -10.25
C LYS A 152 2.17 -15.01 -8.99
N LEU A 153 3.34 -14.36 -9.04
CA LEU A 153 3.86 -13.55 -7.94
C LEU A 153 4.47 -12.26 -8.50
N SER A 154 3.97 -11.13 -8.03
CA SER A 154 4.48 -9.81 -8.39
C SER A 154 4.54 -8.89 -7.18
N PHE A 155 5.57 -8.03 -7.17
CA PHE A 155 5.72 -6.95 -6.22
C PHE A 155 5.67 -5.63 -6.96
N LYS A 156 4.85 -4.70 -6.47
CA LYS A 156 4.80 -3.34 -6.96
C LYS A 156 5.22 -2.42 -5.83
N TYR A 157 6.42 -1.87 -5.94
CA TYR A 157 6.94 -0.87 -5.01
C TYR A 157 6.69 0.52 -5.58
N VAL A 158 6.04 1.38 -4.79
CA VAL A 158 5.72 2.75 -5.17
C VAL A 158 6.39 3.69 -4.20
N GLU A 159 7.44 4.38 -4.64
CA GLU A 159 8.19 5.35 -3.83
C GLU A 159 7.46 6.70 -3.80
N ILE A 160 6.37 6.79 -3.00
CA ILE A 160 5.56 8.03 -2.89
C ILE A 160 6.36 9.21 -2.34
N ALA A 161 7.47 8.98 -1.65
CA ALA A 161 8.39 10.04 -1.22
C ALA A 161 8.92 10.86 -2.40
N LYS A 162 9.18 10.22 -3.55
CA LYS A 162 9.68 10.86 -4.78
C LYS A 162 8.60 11.63 -5.55
N PHE A 163 7.32 11.42 -5.26
CA PHE A 163 6.24 12.14 -5.92
C PHE A 163 6.23 13.60 -5.49
N ASN A 164 6.37 14.54 -6.42
CA ASN A 164 6.50 15.98 -6.17
C ASN A 164 5.67 16.86 -7.10
N LYS A 165 4.74 16.25 -7.87
CA LYS A 165 3.84 17.03 -8.73
C LYS A 165 2.95 17.95 -7.90
N THR A 166 2.76 19.17 -8.43
CA THR A 166 1.79 20.14 -7.90
C THR A 166 0.38 19.81 -8.37
N GLU A 167 -0.63 20.52 -7.85
CA GLU A 167 -2.04 20.31 -8.25
C GLU A 167 -2.25 20.51 -9.75
N GLU A 168 -1.55 21.48 -10.35
CA GLU A 168 -1.66 21.82 -11.77
C GLU A 168 -1.03 20.77 -12.70
N GLU A 169 -0.18 19.90 -12.16
CA GLU A 169 0.56 18.86 -12.88
C GLU A 169 -0.10 17.47 -12.79
N LEU A 170 -1.30 17.38 -12.19
CA LEU A 170 -2.03 16.12 -12.00
C LEU A 170 -2.80 15.71 -13.26
N ASP A 171 -2.11 15.05 -14.19
CA ASP A 171 -2.67 14.66 -15.48
C ASP A 171 -3.46 13.37 -15.43
N THR A 172 -3.02 12.40 -14.65
CA THR A 172 -3.61 11.06 -14.59
C THR A 172 -4.37 10.82 -13.29
N LEU A 173 -5.29 9.86 -13.29
CA LEU A 173 -5.97 9.40 -12.06
C LEU A 173 -4.95 8.88 -11.03
N TYR A 174 -3.88 8.25 -11.50
CA TYR A 174 -2.79 7.77 -10.66
C TYR A 174 -2.03 8.91 -9.99
N ASP A 175 -1.67 9.97 -10.73
CA ASP A 175 -1.06 11.18 -10.13
C ASP A 175 -1.93 11.76 -9.01
N LYS A 176 -3.25 11.81 -9.23
CA LYS A 176 -4.21 12.32 -8.24
C LYS A 176 -4.23 11.46 -6.97
N TRP A 177 -4.16 10.13 -7.11
CA TRP A 177 -4.03 9.23 -5.97
C TRP A 177 -2.73 9.41 -5.20
N LEU A 178 -1.58 9.53 -5.89
CA LEU A 178 -0.29 9.78 -5.23
C LEU A 178 -0.27 11.13 -4.51
N TYR A 179 -0.86 12.15 -5.13
CA TYR A 179 -1.00 13.47 -4.51
C TYR A 179 -1.82 13.41 -3.22
N VAL A 180 -2.97 12.76 -3.24
CA VAL A 180 -3.83 12.61 -2.06
C VAL A 180 -3.15 11.78 -0.98
N LEU A 181 -2.52 10.64 -1.32
CA LEU A 181 -1.78 9.82 -0.38
C LEU A 181 -0.74 10.63 0.41
N LYS A 182 -0.04 11.52 -0.27
CA LYS A 182 1.05 12.32 0.32
C LYS A 182 0.56 13.57 1.05
N ASN A 183 -0.49 14.22 0.57
CA ASN A 183 -0.81 15.60 0.94
C ASN A 183 -2.15 15.79 1.67
N LEU A 184 -3.04 14.80 1.74
CA LEU A 184 -4.42 14.97 2.21
C LEU A 184 -4.53 15.73 3.54
N SER A 185 -3.71 15.40 4.54
CA SER A 185 -3.73 16.04 5.87
C SER A 185 -3.29 17.50 5.88
N ARG A 186 -2.69 17.96 4.78
CA ARG A 186 -2.23 19.36 4.64
C ARG A 186 -3.22 20.24 3.89
N LEU A 187 -4.29 19.65 3.38
CA LEU A 187 -5.29 20.36 2.60
C LEU A 187 -6.40 20.90 3.51
N ASP A 188 -6.84 22.12 3.22
CA ASP A 188 -7.99 22.74 3.89
C ASP A 188 -9.30 22.45 3.16
N GLU A 189 -9.21 22.19 1.84
CA GLU A 189 -10.34 21.86 0.97
C GLU A 189 -9.89 20.92 -0.14
N ARG A 190 -10.86 20.35 -0.86
CA ARG A 190 -10.58 19.48 -1.99
C ARG A 190 -10.11 20.31 -3.19
N PRO A 191 -8.90 20.06 -3.71
CA PRO A 191 -8.40 20.74 -4.90
C PRO A 191 -9.32 20.61 -6.11
N ALA A 192 -9.37 21.65 -6.94
CA ALA A 192 -10.19 21.68 -8.16
C ALA A 192 -9.78 20.60 -9.18
N ALA A 193 -8.53 20.18 -9.19
CA ALA A 193 -8.03 19.11 -10.04
C ALA A 193 -8.62 17.73 -9.70
N LEU A 194 -9.08 17.51 -8.46
CA LEU A 194 -9.65 16.24 -7.99
C LEU A 194 -11.17 16.18 -8.22
N LYS A 195 -11.58 16.16 -9.51
CA LYS A 195 -12.98 16.28 -9.95
C LYS A 195 -13.79 15.00 -9.82
N GLU A 196 -13.12 13.84 -9.84
CA GLU A 196 -13.76 12.53 -9.89
C GLU A 196 -14.56 12.27 -8.60
N LYS A 197 -15.71 11.60 -8.75
CA LYS A 197 -16.61 11.29 -7.61
C LYS A 197 -15.91 10.50 -6.49
N VAL A 198 -14.91 9.68 -6.85
CA VAL A 198 -14.12 8.92 -5.89
C VAL A 198 -13.42 9.84 -4.88
N PHE A 199 -12.88 10.97 -5.32
CA PHE A 199 -12.25 11.94 -4.42
C PHE A 199 -13.27 12.71 -3.59
N THR A 200 -14.47 12.98 -4.10
CA THR A 200 -15.55 13.55 -3.27
C THR A 200 -15.82 12.66 -2.06
N LYS A 201 -16.04 11.36 -2.29
CA LYS A 201 -16.23 10.39 -1.22
C LYS A 201 -15.02 10.29 -0.29
N LEU A 202 -13.80 10.26 -0.85
CA LEU A 202 -12.57 10.19 -0.05
C LEU A 202 -12.48 11.36 0.93
N PHE A 203 -12.70 12.59 0.48
CA PHE A 203 -12.65 13.78 1.33
C PHE A 203 -13.76 13.79 2.40
N GLU A 204 -14.94 13.26 2.08
CA GLU A 204 -16.04 13.09 3.05
C GLU A 204 -15.68 12.08 4.15
N GLU A 205 -15.08 10.93 3.78
CA GLU A 205 -14.64 9.88 4.72
C GLU A 205 -13.43 10.28 5.55
N ALA A 206 -12.58 11.16 5.01
CA ALA A 206 -11.36 11.62 5.64
C ALA A 206 -11.57 12.82 6.59
N GLU A 207 -12.76 13.43 6.63
CA GLU A 207 -13.02 14.65 7.40
C GLU A 207 -13.10 14.36 8.90
N ILE A 208 -12.12 14.85 9.67
CA ILE A 208 -11.95 14.56 11.11
C ILE A 208 -13.16 15.00 11.92
N ALA A 209 -13.81 16.13 11.54
CA ALA A 209 -14.99 16.65 12.24
C ALA A 209 -16.20 15.69 12.24
N LYS A 210 -16.19 14.68 11.38
CA LYS A 210 -17.25 13.64 11.29
C LYS A 210 -16.95 12.40 12.14
N PHE A 211 -15.80 12.34 12.80
CA PHE A 211 -15.39 11.18 13.57
C PHE A 211 -16.12 11.10 14.91
N THR A 212 -16.44 9.89 15.31
CA THR A 212 -16.83 9.58 16.68
C THR A 212 -15.65 9.82 17.63
N PRO A 213 -15.90 10.03 18.94
CA PRO A 213 -14.81 10.17 19.92
C PRO A 213 -13.81 9.00 19.91
N THR A 214 -14.30 7.77 19.65
CA THR A 214 -13.45 6.58 19.55
C THR A 214 -12.54 6.64 18.32
N GLU A 215 -13.08 6.93 17.14
CA GLU A 215 -12.33 7.06 15.90
C GLU A 215 -11.30 8.21 15.99
N LEU A 216 -11.68 9.32 16.61
CA LEU A 216 -10.75 10.43 16.81
C LEU A 216 -9.56 10.01 17.67
N LYS A 217 -9.80 9.30 18.78
CA LYS A 217 -8.73 8.79 19.63
C LYS A 217 -7.83 7.81 18.90
N GLU A 218 -8.40 6.85 18.16
CA GLU A 218 -7.63 5.89 17.37
C GLU A 218 -6.75 6.60 16.33
N TYR A 219 -7.29 7.64 15.67
CA TYR A 219 -6.52 8.45 14.74
C TYR A 219 -5.38 9.21 15.43
N GLU A 220 -5.64 9.86 16.58
CA GLU A 220 -4.63 10.60 17.34
C GLU A 220 -3.48 9.67 17.81
N ASP A 221 -3.80 8.46 18.30
CA ASP A 221 -2.82 7.46 18.69
C ASP A 221 -1.98 7.01 17.48
N SER A 222 -2.60 6.78 16.34
CA SER A 222 -1.92 6.42 15.09
C SER A 222 -1.05 7.55 14.53
N LEU A 223 -1.53 8.80 14.62
CA LEU A 223 -0.78 9.99 14.20
C LEU A 223 0.44 10.22 15.10
N LYS A 224 0.31 9.99 16.40
CA LYS A 224 1.43 10.06 17.34
C LYS A 224 2.49 9.01 16.99
N ALA A 225 2.09 7.76 16.78
CA ALA A 225 3.01 6.69 16.39
C ALA A 225 3.76 7.03 15.09
N TYR A 226 3.06 7.57 14.09
CA TYR A 226 3.67 8.03 12.83
C TYR A 226 4.71 9.14 13.06
N ARG A 227 4.38 10.14 13.90
CA ARG A 227 5.28 11.25 14.22
C ARG A 227 6.52 10.78 14.99
N ASP A 228 6.36 9.84 15.92
CA ASP A 228 7.46 9.28 16.70
C ASP A 228 8.46 8.55 15.80
N VAL A 229 7.98 7.75 14.84
CA VAL A 229 8.83 7.10 13.83
C VAL A 229 9.57 8.13 12.97
N LYS A 230 8.86 9.13 12.46
CA LYS A 230 9.47 10.20 11.65
C LYS A 230 10.55 10.96 12.41
N ASN A 231 10.27 11.39 13.64
CA ASN A 231 11.23 12.10 14.49
C ASN A 231 12.48 11.25 14.77
N SER A 232 12.31 9.93 14.95
CA SER A 232 13.44 9.01 15.17
C SER A 232 14.33 8.92 13.94
N ILE A 233 13.74 8.89 12.74
CA ILE A 233 14.49 8.87 11.48
C ILE A 233 15.22 10.19 11.27
N ASP A 234 14.55 11.33 11.42
CA ASP A 234 15.12 12.66 11.24
C ASP A 234 16.31 12.85 12.20
N THR A 235 16.16 12.44 13.47
CA THR A 235 17.27 12.47 14.47
C THR A 235 18.44 11.59 14.07
N ALA A 236 18.19 10.39 13.55
CA ALA A 236 19.26 9.49 13.10
C ALA A 236 20.03 10.05 11.88
N LEU A 237 19.31 10.69 10.95
CA LEU A 237 19.91 11.35 9.78
C LEU A 237 20.75 12.57 10.17
N GLU A 238 20.28 13.38 11.13
CA GLU A 238 21.04 14.53 11.64
C GLU A 238 22.34 14.07 12.29
N LYS A 239 22.28 13.07 13.18
CA LYS A 239 23.48 12.50 13.84
C LYS A 239 24.47 11.91 12.82
N GLY A 240 23.97 11.17 11.82
CA GLY A 240 24.82 10.61 10.78
C GLY A 240 25.52 11.68 9.92
N ARG A 241 24.90 12.85 9.74
CA ARG A 241 25.51 14.00 9.05
C ARG A 241 26.56 14.72 9.90
N GLU A 242 26.40 14.74 11.22
CA GLU A 242 27.35 15.36 12.16
C GLU A 242 28.60 14.49 12.36
N GLU A 243 28.49 13.17 12.22
CA GLU A 243 29.58 12.19 12.42
C GLU A 243 30.40 11.92 11.14
N GLY A 244 29.91 12.28 9.95
CA GLY A 244 30.56 12.09 8.64
C GLY A 244 31.07 13.35 8.04
#